data_84989a33fb057e4f7dbf3917b88297e6
#
_entry.id   84989a33fb057e4f7dbf3917b88297e6
#
_cell.length_a   1.000
_cell.length_b   1.000
_cell.length_c   1.000
_cell.angle_alpha   90.00
_cell.angle_beta   90.00
_cell.angle_gamma   90.00
#
_symmetry.space_group_name_H-M   'P 1'
#
loop_
_entity.id
_entity.type
_entity.pdbx_description
1 polymer ?
#
loop_
_entity_poly.entity_id
_entity_poly.type
_entity_poly.pdbx_seq_one_letter_code
_entity_poly.pdbx_strand_id
1 'polypeptide(L)'
;MPNPLIPANRSSEKYQRILDAAVAVFAEKGFFVSRISDIADRADVADGTVYLYFKNKDEILASAINTAFDGFMIRARTELEKLSSPTQRLRRLAYLHLEALGANRNMAVVFQMELRQSTRSLAEFSHQHLVEYFNLVRQAISDGKTSGEFRPEMPEKIAANCFFGAIDEMVTSWVLSEKDYPLAHAADPLVDILLNGMRPATR
;
A
#
# COMPACT_ATOMS: atom_id res chain seq x y z
N MET A 1 -18.61 5.04 16.64
CA MET A 1 -18.63 4.50 18.02
C MET A 1 -18.87 3.00 17.93
N PRO A 2 -18.00 2.13 18.48
CA PRO A 2 -18.26 0.70 18.47
C PRO A 2 -19.53 0.41 19.29
N ASN A 3 -20.31 -0.57 18.83
CA ASN A 3 -21.55 -1.01 19.49
C ASN A 3 -21.20 -1.59 20.89
N PRO A 4 -21.70 -1.06 21.99
CA PRO A 4 -21.34 -1.48 23.35
C PRO A 4 -21.79 -2.92 23.71
N LEU A 5 -22.49 -3.62 22.82
CA LEU A 5 -23.01 -4.97 23.06
C LEU A 5 -22.10 -6.09 22.54
N ILE A 6 -20.96 -5.77 21.93
CA ILE A 6 -20.02 -6.79 21.40
C ILE A 6 -18.73 -6.73 22.23
N PRO A 7 -18.26 -7.85 22.82
CA PRO A 7 -16.97 -7.90 23.49
C PRO A 7 -15.85 -7.45 22.53
N ALA A 8 -15.00 -6.54 22.95
CA ALA A 8 -13.99 -5.87 22.12
C ALA A 8 -13.15 -6.86 21.26
N ASN A 9 -12.82 -8.04 21.77
CA ASN A 9 -12.03 -9.04 21.07
C ASN A 9 -12.82 -9.73 19.93
N ARG A 10 -14.08 -10.13 20.17
CA ARG A 10 -14.93 -10.71 19.11
C ARG A 10 -15.37 -9.69 18.05
N SER A 11 -15.47 -8.44 18.44
CA SER A 11 -15.70 -7.32 17.52
C SER A 11 -14.51 -7.13 16.58
N SER A 12 -13.29 -7.22 17.09
CA SER A 12 -12.06 -7.09 16.31
C SER A 12 -11.88 -8.25 15.30
N GLU A 13 -12.11 -9.49 15.71
CA GLU A 13 -11.99 -10.66 14.83
C GLU A 13 -13.03 -10.66 13.69
N LYS A 14 -14.30 -10.37 14.01
CA LYS A 14 -15.34 -10.28 12.98
C LYS A 14 -15.09 -9.11 12.03
N TYR A 15 -14.68 -7.98 12.54
CA TYR A 15 -14.30 -6.81 11.73
C TYR A 15 -13.20 -7.19 10.74
N GLN A 16 -12.12 -7.83 11.20
CA GLN A 16 -11.04 -8.23 10.32
C GLN A 16 -11.48 -9.28 9.28
N ARG A 17 -12.27 -10.27 9.69
CA ARG A 17 -12.82 -11.27 8.76
C ARG A 17 -13.66 -10.63 7.65
N ILE A 18 -14.46 -9.61 7.97
CA ILE A 18 -15.26 -8.88 6.96
C ILE A 18 -14.33 -8.13 6.00
N LEU A 19 -13.27 -7.47 6.50
CA LEU A 19 -12.30 -6.78 5.66
C LEU A 19 -11.55 -7.76 4.73
N ASP A 20 -11.08 -8.88 5.25
CA ASP A 20 -10.36 -9.90 4.46
C ASP A 20 -11.27 -10.51 3.38
N ALA A 21 -12.53 -10.80 3.74
CA ALA A 21 -13.55 -11.29 2.79
C ALA A 21 -13.83 -10.23 1.70
N ALA A 22 -13.97 -8.97 2.09
CA ALA A 22 -14.23 -7.88 1.16
C ALA A 22 -13.09 -7.70 0.15
N VAL A 23 -11.83 -7.71 0.62
CA VAL A 23 -10.65 -7.63 -0.24
C VAL A 23 -10.64 -8.77 -1.27
N ALA A 24 -10.95 -9.99 -0.83
CA ALA A 24 -11.01 -11.14 -1.73
C ALA A 24 -12.16 -11.02 -2.75
N VAL A 25 -13.36 -10.58 -2.31
CA VAL A 25 -14.51 -10.38 -3.20
C VAL A 25 -14.24 -9.26 -4.20
N PHE A 26 -13.65 -8.14 -3.77
CA PHE A 26 -13.31 -7.03 -4.67
C PHE A 26 -12.25 -7.42 -5.69
N ALA A 27 -11.24 -8.18 -5.28
CA ALA A 27 -10.21 -8.66 -6.19
C ALA A 27 -10.73 -9.65 -7.23
N GLU A 28 -11.71 -10.50 -6.88
CA GLU A 28 -12.28 -11.52 -7.77
C GLU A 28 -13.34 -10.97 -8.73
N LYS A 29 -14.25 -10.14 -8.21
CA LYS A 29 -15.45 -9.69 -8.94
C LYS A 29 -15.34 -8.24 -9.41
N GLY A 30 -14.41 -7.46 -8.86
CA GLY A 30 -14.36 -5.99 -8.99
C GLY A 30 -15.30 -5.29 -8.01
N PHE A 31 -14.93 -4.08 -7.61
CA PHE A 31 -15.67 -3.30 -6.62
C PHE A 31 -17.12 -3.01 -7.03
N PHE A 32 -17.34 -2.56 -8.26
CA PHE A 32 -18.66 -2.12 -8.70
C PHE A 32 -19.70 -3.23 -8.75
N VAL A 33 -19.30 -4.43 -9.17
CA VAL A 33 -20.18 -5.60 -9.32
C VAL A 33 -20.46 -6.28 -7.99
N SER A 34 -19.54 -6.22 -7.05
CA SER A 34 -19.62 -6.86 -5.74
C SER A 34 -20.80 -6.34 -4.90
N ARG A 35 -21.43 -7.24 -4.13
CA ARG A 35 -22.53 -6.95 -3.22
C ARG A 35 -22.09 -7.19 -1.77
N ILE A 36 -22.80 -6.55 -0.82
CA ILE A 36 -22.59 -6.80 0.62
C ILE A 36 -22.86 -8.27 0.97
N SER A 37 -23.87 -8.91 0.33
CA SER A 37 -24.14 -10.33 0.51
C SER A 37 -22.97 -11.22 0.11
N ASP A 38 -22.24 -10.90 -0.99
CA ASP A 38 -21.04 -11.66 -1.38
C ASP A 38 -19.95 -11.62 -0.29
N ILE A 39 -19.81 -10.44 0.35
CA ILE A 39 -18.86 -10.24 1.44
C ILE A 39 -19.31 -10.99 2.70
N ALA A 40 -20.60 -10.90 3.04
CA ALA A 40 -21.17 -11.56 4.20
C ALA A 40 -21.05 -13.09 4.11
N ASP A 41 -21.42 -13.66 2.95
CA ASP A 41 -21.29 -15.09 2.66
C ASP A 41 -19.83 -15.56 2.82
N ARG A 42 -18.89 -14.81 2.25
CA ARG A 42 -17.46 -15.15 2.31
C ARG A 42 -16.87 -14.99 3.72
N ALA A 43 -17.38 -14.04 4.50
CA ALA A 43 -16.97 -13.81 5.89
C ALA A 43 -17.65 -14.77 6.87
N ASP A 44 -18.58 -15.62 6.40
CA ASP A 44 -19.43 -16.50 7.22
C ASP A 44 -20.16 -15.70 8.32
N VAL A 45 -20.89 -14.65 7.88
CA VAL A 45 -21.75 -13.82 8.73
C VAL A 45 -23.04 -13.47 8.00
N ALA A 46 -24.08 -13.11 8.74
CA ALA A 46 -25.29 -12.56 8.13
C ALA A 46 -25.06 -11.15 7.58
N ASP A 47 -25.76 -10.75 6.50
CA ASP A 47 -25.70 -9.39 5.93
C ASP A 47 -25.88 -8.30 6.99
N GLY A 48 -26.84 -8.47 7.88
CA GLY A 48 -27.10 -7.56 9.00
C GLY A 48 -25.89 -7.38 9.92
N THR A 49 -25.01 -8.39 10.01
CA THR A 49 -23.77 -8.28 10.78
C THR A 49 -22.79 -7.33 10.10
N VAL A 50 -22.67 -7.36 8.77
CA VAL A 50 -21.81 -6.42 8.04
C VAL A 50 -22.26 -4.97 8.28
N TYR A 51 -23.56 -4.72 8.24
CA TYR A 51 -24.13 -3.38 8.50
C TYR A 51 -23.97 -2.88 9.94
N LEU A 52 -23.64 -3.75 10.90
CA LEU A 52 -23.26 -3.32 12.26
C LEU A 52 -21.87 -2.64 12.30
N TYR A 53 -21.01 -2.94 11.33
CA TYR A 53 -19.63 -2.42 11.26
C TYR A 53 -19.44 -1.34 10.21
N PHE A 54 -20.16 -1.44 9.06
CA PHE A 54 -19.96 -0.60 7.90
C PHE A 54 -21.29 -0.14 7.32
N LYS A 55 -21.38 1.13 6.94
CA LYS A 55 -22.60 1.72 6.36
C LYS A 55 -22.83 1.29 4.92
N ASN A 56 -21.76 1.09 4.18
CA ASN A 56 -21.78 0.77 2.76
C ASN A 56 -20.47 0.12 2.31
N LYS A 57 -20.44 -0.29 1.06
CA LYS A 57 -19.31 -0.96 0.40
C LYS A 57 -18.06 -0.07 0.30
N ASP A 58 -18.25 1.25 0.12
CA ASP A 58 -17.17 2.22 0.05
C ASP A 58 -16.43 2.32 1.39
N GLU A 59 -17.16 2.30 2.52
CA GLU A 59 -16.57 2.32 3.85
C GLU A 59 -15.77 1.04 4.14
N ILE A 60 -16.22 -0.11 3.65
CA ILE A 60 -15.48 -1.37 3.77
C ILE A 60 -14.15 -1.27 2.98
N LEU A 61 -14.21 -0.84 1.73
CA LEU A 61 -13.02 -0.69 0.89
C LEU A 61 -12.02 0.30 1.51
N ALA A 62 -12.51 1.47 1.92
CA ALA A 62 -11.70 2.48 2.59
C ALA A 62 -11.03 1.92 3.87
N SER A 63 -11.80 1.21 4.69
CA SER A 63 -11.28 0.62 5.94
C SER A 63 -10.23 -0.46 5.68
N ALA A 64 -10.42 -1.29 4.64
CA ALA A 64 -9.46 -2.33 4.26
C ALA A 64 -8.13 -1.70 3.80
N ILE A 65 -8.21 -0.70 2.93
CA ILE A 65 -7.03 0.04 2.42
C ILE A 65 -6.29 0.73 3.57
N ASN A 66 -7.02 1.42 4.47
CA ASN A 66 -6.39 2.10 5.60
C ASN A 66 -5.68 1.14 6.53
N THR A 67 -6.35 0.06 6.91
CA THR A 67 -5.75 -0.93 7.82
C THR A 67 -4.45 -1.48 7.24
N ALA A 68 -4.43 -1.79 5.94
CA ALA A 68 -3.25 -2.27 5.25
C ALA A 68 -2.15 -1.20 5.19
N PHE A 69 -2.52 0.04 4.85
CA PHE A 69 -1.57 1.14 4.71
C PHE A 69 -0.98 1.58 6.05
N ASP A 70 -1.80 1.70 7.09
CA ASP A 70 -1.35 2.06 8.45
C ASP A 70 -0.34 1.03 8.96
N GLY A 71 -0.63 -0.27 8.82
CA GLY A 71 0.29 -1.33 9.19
C GLY A 71 1.62 -1.24 8.43
N PHE A 72 1.56 -0.98 7.12
CA PHE A 72 2.74 -0.76 6.29
C PHE A 72 3.55 0.46 6.77
N MET A 73 2.89 1.61 7.01
CA MET A 73 3.56 2.85 7.39
C MET A 73 4.23 2.77 8.77
N ILE A 74 3.58 2.11 9.73
CA ILE A 74 4.17 1.86 11.06
C ILE A 74 5.47 1.07 10.90
N ARG A 75 5.42 -0.03 10.14
CA ARG A 75 6.58 -0.87 9.88
C ARG A 75 7.68 -0.11 9.12
N ALA A 76 7.32 0.61 8.07
CA ALA A 76 8.26 1.39 7.28
C ALA A 76 9.00 2.41 8.14
N ARG A 77 8.30 3.23 8.93
CA ARG A 77 8.92 4.20 9.84
C ARG A 77 9.88 3.52 10.81
N THR A 78 9.41 2.46 11.50
CA THR A 78 10.22 1.73 12.49
C THR A 78 11.51 1.16 11.90
N GLU A 79 11.48 0.70 10.65
CA GLU A 79 12.65 0.11 10.01
C GLU A 79 13.58 1.15 9.40
N LEU A 80 13.03 2.22 8.82
CA LEU A 80 13.82 3.29 8.23
C LEU A 80 14.57 4.12 9.28
N GLU A 81 14.01 4.32 10.48
CA GLU A 81 14.67 5.00 11.60
C GLU A 81 15.98 4.32 12.04
N LYS A 82 16.13 3.03 11.81
CA LYS A 82 17.35 2.26 12.14
C LYS A 82 18.47 2.45 11.13
N LEU A 83 18.19 3.07 9.99
CA LEU A 83 19.10 3.20 8.87
C LEU A 83 19.63 4.65 8.76
N SER A 84 20.95 4.81 8.78
CA SER A 84 21.59 6.12 8.63
C SER A 84 21.74 6.55 7.17
N SER A 85 22.03 5.59 6.24
CA SER A 85 22.23 5.91 4.82
C SER A 85 20.90 6.13 4.09
N PRO A 86 20.73 7.28 3.43
CA PRO A 86 19.61 7.56 2.52
C PRO A 86 19.39 6.48 1.44
N THR A 87 20.47 5.99 0.85
CA THR A 87 20.45 4.88 -0.11
C THR A 87 19.82 3.62 0.51
N GLN A 88 20.21 3.26 1.72
CA GLN A 88 19.66 2.09 2.41
C GLN A 88 18.19 2.28 2.78
N ARG A 89 17.77 3.49 3.15
CA ARG A 89 16.37 3.81 3.42
C ARG A 89 15.49 3.61 2.19
N LEU A 90 15.93 4.09 1.01
CA LEU A 90 15.18 3.89 -0.23
C LEU A 90 15.12 2.40 -0.61
N ARG A 91 16.21 1.63 -0.49
CA ARG A 91 16.20 0.18 -0.72
C ARG A 91 15.24 -0.53 0.21
N ARG A 92 15.28 -0.21 1.50
CA ARG A 92 14.40 -0.84 2.48
C ARG A 92 12.94 -0.50 2.23
N LEU A 93 12.63 0.75 1.92
CA LEU A 93 11.27 1.17 1.60
C LEU A 93 10.71 0.46 0.36
N ALA A 94 11.51 0.33 -0.71
CA ALA A 94 11.12 -0.42 -1.90
C ALA A 94 10.85 -1.89 -1.58
N TYR A 95 11.76 -2.52 -0.81
CA TYR A 95 11.60 -3.90 -0.37
C TYR A 95 10.30 -4.10 0.43
N LEU A 96 10.07 -3.24 1.43
CA LEU A 96 8.87 -3.33 2.27
C LEU A 96 7.59 -3.14 1.49
N HIS A 97 7.58 -2.23 0.50
CA HIS A 97 6.43 -2.00 -0.37
C HIS A 97 6.11 -3.23 -1.21
N LEU A 98 7.11 -3.77 -1.91
CA LEU A 98 6.94 -4.96 -2.76
C LEU A 98 6.64 -6.22 -1.95
N GLU A 99 7.24 -6.36 -0.75
CA GLU A 99 6.95 -7.46 0.17
C GLU A 99 5.51 -7.41 0.67
N ALA A 100 5.03 -6.23 1.11
CA ALA A 100 3.67 -6.08 1.64
C ALA A 100 2.59 -6.44 0.62
N LEU A 101 2.73 -5.98 -0.63
CA LEU A 101 1.79 -6.29 -1.70
C LEU A 101 2.01 -7.70 -2.26
N GLY A 102 3.25 -8.17 -2.33
CA GLY A 102 3.58 -9.54 -2.73
C GLY A 102 3.07 -10.61 -1.77
N ALA A 103 2.87 -10.27 -0.49
CA ALA A 103 2.31 -11.17 0.51
C ALA A 103 0.78 -11.34 0.40
N ASN A 104 0.08 -10.42 -0.28
CA ASN A 104 -1.38 -10.45 -0.41
C ASN A 104 -1.80 -9.99 -1.82
N ARG A 105 -1.89 -10.95 -2.75
CA ARG A 105 -2.26 -10.67 -4.16
C ARG A 105 -3.61 -9.99 -4.29
N ASN A 106 -4.60 -10.37 -3.49
CA ASN A 106 -5.92 -9.75 -3.54
C ASN A 106 -5.83 -8.26 -3.15
N MET A 107 -5.05 -7.94 -2.12
CA MET A 107 -4.82 -6.55 -1.74
C MET A 107 -4.06 -5.78 -2.83
N ALA A 108 -3.06 -6.40 -3.48
CA ALA A 108 -2.35 -5.80 -4.61
C ALA A 108 -3.30 -5.49 -5.77
N VAL A 109 -4.22 -6.43 -6.12
CA VAL A 109 -5.27 -6.19 -7.12
C VAL A 109 -6.15 -5.02 -6.74
N VAL A 110 -6.62 -4.97 -5.50
CA VAL A 110 -7.46 -3.88 -4.99
C VAL A 110 -6.72 -2.53 -5.09
N PHE A 111 -5.47 -2.46 -4.69
CA PHE A 111 -4.68 -1.23 -4.82
C PHE A 111 -4.48 -0.82 -6.29
N GLN A 112 -4.16 -1.75 -7.19
CA GLN A 112 -3.84 -1.41 -8.57
C GLN A 112 -5.07 -1.12 -9.43
N MET A 113 -6.17 -1.86 -9.24
CA MET A 113 -7.33 -1.78 -10.11
C MET A 113 -8.42 -0.87 -9.53
N GLU A 114 -8.77 -1.05 -8.26
CA GLU A 114 -9.95 -0.44 -7.68
C GLU A 114 -9.70 1.00 -7.20
N LEU A 115 -8.52 1.29 -6.65
CA LEU A 115 -8.16 2.64 -6.18
C LEU A 115 -8.11 3.67 -7.32
N ARG A 116 -7.74 3.24 -8.52
CA ARG A 116 -7.67 4.13 -9.71
C ARG A 116 -9.05 4.41 -10.33
N GLN A 117 -10.04 3.56 -10.05
CA GLN A 117 -11.40 3.68 -10.59
C GLN A 117 -12.40 4.25 -9.58
N SER A 118 -12.00 4.43 -8.33
CA SER A 118 -12.90 4.77 -7.25
C SER A 118 -13.36 6.22 -7.26
N THR A 119 -14.50 6.45 -6.62
CA THR A 119 -15.15 7.76 -6.48
C THR A 119 -14.26 8.78 -5.76
N ARG A 120 -14.58 10.08 -5.96
CA ARG A 120 -13.86 11.23 -5.38
C ARG A 120 -13.54 11.09 -3.88
N SER A 121 -14.43 10.49 -3.10
CA SER A 121 -14.26 10.28 -1.65
C SER A 121 -13.12 9.31 -1.32
N LEU A 122 -12.95 8.25 -2.11
CA LEU A 122 -11.85 7.30 -1.93
C LEU A 122 -10.52 7.90 -2.40
N ALA A 123 -10.55 8.75 -3.44
CA ALA A 123 -9.38 9.47 -3.91
C ALA A 123 -8.87 10.46 -2.85
N GLU A 124 -9.76 11.17 -2.15
CA GLU A 124 -9.40 12.06 -1.04
C GLU A 124 -8.80 11.29 0.15
N PHE A 125 -9.33 10.13 0.43
CA PHE A 125 -8.89 9.26 1.51
C PHE A 125 -7.49 8.66 1.25
N SER A 126 -7.26 8.17 0.03
CA SER A 126 -5.97 7.68 -0.43
C SER A 126 -4.91 8.78 -0.49
N HIS A 127 -5.34 10.03 -0.68
CA HIS A 127 -4.43 11.16 -0.83
C HIS A 127 -3.58 11.39 0.42
N GLN A 128 -4.16 11.31 1.62
CA GLN A 128 -3.42 11.52 2.88
C GLN A 128 -2.32 10.46 3.07
N HIS A 129 -2.63 9.21 2.83
CA HIS A 129 -1.70 8.11 2.97
C HIS A 129 -0.55 8.19 1.94
N LEU A 130 -0.87 8.50 0.69
CA LEU A 130 0.15 8.71 -0.33
C LEU A 130 1.06 9.91 -0.01
N VAL A 131 0.51 10.99 0.55
CA VAL A 131 1.32 12.14 1.02
C VAL A 131 2.34 11.71 2.07
N GLU A 132 1.95 10.87 3.03
CA GLU A 132 2.88 10.36 4.05
C GLU A 132 3.97 9.48 3.46
N TYR A 133 3.62 8.57 2.54
CA TYR A 133 4.59 7.76 1.81
C TYR A 133 5.59 8.62 1.04
N PHE A 134 5.08 9.59 0.26
CA PHE A 134 5.93 10.52 -0.48
C PHE A 134 6.80 11.39 0.42
N ASN A 135 6.37 11.70 1.65
CA ASN A 135 7.20 12.41 2.61
C ASN A 135 8.40 11.56 3.05
N LEU A 136 8.22 10.25 3.30
CA LEU A 136 9.34 9.35 3.62
C LEU A 136 10.35 9.30 2.47
N VAL A 137 9.88 9.16 1.23
CA VAL A 137 10.76 9.13 0.04
C VAL A 137 11.51 10.46 -0.12
N ARG A 138 10.80 11.59 -0.06
CA ARG A 138 11.42 12.93 -0.20
C ARG A 138 12.43 13.21 0.89
N GLN A 139 12.15 12.82 2.14
CA GLN A 139 13.08 12.98 3.24
C GLN A 139 14.38 12.20 2.98
N ALA A 140 14.28 10.94 2.57
CA ALA A 140 15.45 10.14 2.22
C ALA A 140 16.25 10.77 1.06
N ILE A 141 15.57 11.32 0.05
CA ILE A 141 16.22 12.01 -1.08
C ILE A 141 16.92 13.29 -0.61
N SER A 142 16.26 14.11 0.22
CA SER A 142 16.80 15.37 0.76
C SER A 142 18.04 15.11 1.63
N ASP A 143 17.97 14.09 2.51
CA ASP A 143 19.10 13.66 3.33
C ASP A 143 20.28 13.19 2.45
N GLY A 144 19.99 12.47 1.37
CA GLY A 144 21.01 11.99 0.42
C GLY A 144 21.69 13.12 -0.37
N LYS A 145 20.96 14.19 -0.69
CA LYS A 145 21.54 15.39 -1.28
C LYS A 145 22.45 16.09 -0.27
N THR A 146 22.03 16.19 0.98
CA THR A 146 22.78 16.82 2.05
C THR A 146 24.07 16.05 2.39
N SER A 147 24.00 14.72 2.40
CA SER A 147 25.16 13.85 2.65
C SER A 147 26.10 13.69 1.45
N GLY A 148 25.68 14.15 0.25
CA GLY A 148 26.42 13.95 -0.99
C GLY A 148 26.27 12.57 -1.63
N GLU A 149 25.40 11.69 -1.09
CA GLU A 149 25.06 10.42 -1.73
C GLU A 149 24.31 10.63 -3.05
N PHE A 150 23.53 11.73 -3.15
CA PHE A 150 22.75 12.08 -4.34
C PHE A 150 23.20 13.46 -4.87
N ARG A 151 23.06 13.65 -6.19
CA ARG A 151 23.39 14.92 -6.84
C ARG A 151 22.46 16.05 -6.33
N PRO A 152 23.00 17.24 -5.99
CA PRO A 152 22.26 18.32 -5.34
C PRO A 152 21.17 18.95 -6.24
N GLU A 153 21.38 18.96 -7.56
CA GLU A 153 20.46 19.56 -8.53
C GLU A 153 19.23 18.69 -8.84
N MET A 154 19.16 17.45 -8.31
CA MET A 154 18.07 16.54 -8.58
C MET A 154 16.75 17.06 -7.99
N PRO A 155 15.67 17.18 -8.81
CA PRO A 155 14.38 17.61 -8.33
C PRO A 155 13.71 16.51 -7.46
N GLU A 156 13.59 16.75 -6.16
CA GLU A 156 13.10 15.76 -5.18
C GLU A 156 11.71 15.23 -5.51
N LYS A 157 10.80 16.11 -5.93
CA LYS A 157 9.43 15.71 -6.31
C LYS A 157 9.42 14.75 -7.49
N ILE A 158 10.25 15.01 -8.51
CA ILE A 158 10.33 14.15 -9.69
C ILE A 158 10.96 12.82 -9.32
N ALA A 159 12.06 12.84 -8.58
CA ALA A 159 12.74 11.63 -8.12
C ALA A 159 11.82 10.74 -7.24
N ALA A 160 11.06 11.36 -6.34
CA ALA A 160 10.08 10.62 -5.52
C ALA A 160 8.96 9.99 -6.38
N ASN A 161 8.46 10.72 -7.38
CA ASN A 161 7.46 10.17 -8.30
C ASN A 161 8.03 9.04 -9.16
N CYS A 162 9.27 9.17 -9.65
CA CYS A 162 9.95 8.09 -10.39
C CYS A 162 10.14 6.85 -9.52
N PHE A 163 10.55 7.04 -8.26
CA PHE A 163 10.72 5.96 -7.30
C PHE A 163 9.40 5.22 -7.05
N PHE A 164 8.33 5.95 -6.72
CA PHE A 164 7.01 5.37 -6.51
C PHE A 164 6.48 4.69 -7.77
N GLY A 165 6.52 5.37 -8.93
CA GLY A 165 5.99 4.84 -10.18
C GLY A 165 6.71 3.58 -10.66
N ALA A 166 8.03 3.47 -10.43
CA ALA A 166 8.77 2.27 -10.77
C ALA A 166 8.37 1.07 -9.89
N ILE A 167 8.17 1.28 -8.58
CA ILE A 167 7.69 0.24 -7.67
C ILE A 167 6.25 -0.16 -8.01
N ASP A 168 5.39 0.83 -8.22
CA ASP A 168 3.98 0.62 -8.55
C ASP A 168 3.81 -0.18 -9.85
N GLU A 169 4.63 0.08 -10.87
CA GLU A 169 4.64 -0.68 -12.11
C GLU A 169 5.10 -2.13 -11.91
N MET A 170 6.04 -2.40 -10.99
CA MET A 170 6.41 -3.78 -10.66
C MET A 170 5.23 -4.54 -10.04
N VAL A 171 4.44 -3.88 -9.19
CA VAL A 171 3.22 -4.47 -8.63
C VAL A 171 2.20 -4.73 -9.73
N THR A 172 1.97 -3.75 -10.61
CA THR A 172 1.03 -3.89 -11.74
C THR A 172 1.41 -5.07 -12.64
N SER A 173 2.66 -5.12 -13.07
CA SER A 173 3.19 -6.20 -13.90
C SER A 173 3.06 -7.57 -13.22
N TRP A 174 3.29 -7.63 -11.90
CA TRP A 174 3.14 -8.87 -11.13
C TRP A 174 1.68 -9.30 -11.01
N VAL A 175 0.77 -8.37 -10.75
CA VAL A 175 -0.68 -8.65 -10.68
C VAL A 175 -1.22 -9.17 -12.02
N LEU A 176 -0.71 -8.65 -13.13
CA LEU A 176 -1.11 -9.07 -14.48
C LEU A 176 -0.40 -10.35 -14.97
N SER A 177 0.66 -10.79 -14.27
CA SER A 177 1.41 -11.98 -14.62
C SER A 177 0.69 -13.25 -14.16
N GLU A 178 0.71 -14.29 -15.01
CA GLU A 178 0.31 -15.64 -14.60
C GLU A 178 1.38 -16.35 -13.75
N LYS A 179 2.61 -15.80 -13.73
CA LYS A 179 3.73 -16.38 -12.97
C LYS A 179 3.69 -15.86 -11.54
N ASP A 180 3.75 -16.80 -10.60
CA ASP A 180 3.95 -16.47 -9.20
C ASP A 180 5.46 -16.47 -8.88
N TYR A 181 5.95 -15.31 -8.42
CA TYR A 181 7.34 -15.12 -7.96
C TYR A 181 7.35 -14.14 -6.79
N PRO A 182 8.36 -14.24 -5.90
CA PRO A 182 8.48 -13.31 -4.77
C PRO A 182 8.72 -11.88 -5.26
N LEU A 183 7.67 -11.06 -5.26
CA LEU A 183 7.70 -9.69 -5.78
C LEU A 183 8.80 -8.82 -5.14
N ALA A 184 9.09 -9.05 -3.86
CA ALA A 184 10.16 -8.35 -3.13
C ALA A 184 11.55 -8.49 -3.77
N HIS A 185 11.82 -9.54 -4.56
CA HIS A 185 13.09 -9.72 -5.26
C HIS A 185 13.35 -8.65 -6.33
N ALA A 186 12.32 -7.95 -6.77
CA ALA A 186 12.47 -6.83 -7.71
C ALA A 186 13.02 -5.55 -7.06
N ALA A 187 13.03 -5.46 -5.71
CA ALA A 187 13.41 -4.23 -5.01
C ALA A 187 14.85 -3.79 -5.28
N ASP A 188 15.81 -4.68 -5.10
CA ASP A 188 17.24 -4.34 -5.25
C ASP A 188 17.60 -3.95 -6.69
N PRO A 189 17.30 -4.74 -7.73
CA PRO A 189 17.63 -4.35 -9.10
C PRO A 189 16.89 -3.07 -9.54
N LEU A 190 15.65 -2.87 -9.12
CA LEU A 190 14.90 -1.65 -9.42
C LEU A 190 15.55 -0.42 -8.80
N VAL A 191 15.89 -0.48 -7.51
CA VAL A 191 16.52 0.64 -6.81
C VAL A 191 17.93 0.89 -7.34
N ASP A 192 18.68 -0.15 -7.75
CA ASP A 192 19.98 0.03 -8.40
C ASP A 192 19.88 0.83 -9.71
N ILE A 193 18.88 0.54 -10.54
CA ILE A 193 18.64 1.30 -11.76
C ILE A 193 18.33 2.77 -11.43
N LEU A 194 17.48 3.03 -10.46
CA LEU A 194 17.12 4.38 -10.05
C LEU A 194 18.30 5.14 -9.43
N LEU A 195 19.07 4.49 -8.56
CA LEU A 195 20.21 5.11 -7.88
C LEU A 195 21.35 5.45 -8.84
N ASN A 196 21.57 4.67 -9.89
CA ASN A 196 22.57 5.01 -10.90
C ASN A 196 22.26 6.34 -11.59
N GLY A 197 20.98 6.69 -11.75
CA GLY A 197 20.55 7.99 -12.23
C GLY A 197 20.58 9.11 -11.18
N MET A 198 20.66 8.78 -9.90
CA MET A 198 20.71 9.73 -8.77
C MET A 198 22.11 10.07 -8.29
N ARG A 199 23.10 9.25 -8.62
CA ARG A 199 24.49 9.45 -8.20
C ARG A 199 25.08 10.67 -8.88
N PRO A 200 26.06 11.35 -8.24
CA PRO A 200 26.87 12.37 -8.92
C PRO A 200 27.51 11.79 -10.19
N ALA A 201 27.60 12.59 -11.25
CA ALA A 201 28.32 12.17 -12.45
C ALA A 201 29.79 11.91 -12.06
N THR A 202 30.29 10.72 -12.36
CA THR A 202 31.72 10.44 -12.26
C THR A 202 32.46 11.36 -13.22
N ARG A 203 33.30 12.25 -12.69
CA ARG A 203 34.21 13.11 -13.48
C ARG A 203 35.30 12.26 -14.09
#